data_a6f88fcd5b61f42d7b82d6e29bd3148c
#
_entry.id   a6f88fcd5b61f42d7b82d6e29bd3148c
#
_cell.length_a   1.000
_cell.length_b   1.000
_cell.length_c   1.000
_cell.angle_alpha   90.00
_cell.angle_beta   90.00
_cell.angle_gamma   90.00
#
_symmetry.space_group_name_H-M   'P 1'
#
loop_
_entity.id
_entity.type
_entity.pdbx_description
1 polymer ?
#
loop_
_entity_poly.entity_id
_entity_poly.type
_entity_poly.pdbx_seq_one_letter_code
_entity_poly.pdbx_strand_id
1 'polypeptide(L)'
;TQHNFPDTIQLGDVRNIKAENLPKIDLLIGGSPCQDFSNANKERLGLAGAKSSLFFEFVRLLIECKPKYFLLENVAMTIQDNNLISKLLGVLPVRINSNLLSGQNRDRFYWTNIPGMGIDLFGTYITQPSDKNIKMQSIVDGYYPYEKSRALLASAGYSWSKGMQPVKMFHRFYAKGFGNV
;
A
#
# COMPACT_ATOMS: atom_id res chain seq x y z
N THR A 1 0.07 7.78 13.69
CA THR A 1 -1.14 8.52 13.30
C THR A 1 -1.50 9.58 14.33
N GLN A 2 -1.71 9.24 15.60
CA GLN A 2 -2.13 10.18 16.65
C GLN A 2 -1.17 11.35 16.87
N HIS A 3 0.14 11.17 16.65
CA HIS A 3 1.10 12.26 16.75
C HIS A 3 0.82 13.38 15.73
N ASN A 4 0.52 13.00 14.49
CA ASN A 4 0.28 13.95 13.39
C ASN A 4 -1.21 14.33 13.23
N PHE A 5 -2.11 13.48 13.73
CA PHE A 5 -3.57 13.62 13.63
C PHE A 5 -4.20 13.24 14.96
N PRO A 6 -4.14 14.13 15.99
CA PRO A 6 -4.57 13.81 17.35
C PRO A 6 -6.05 13.48 17.46
N ASP A 7 -6.89 14.04 16.58
CA ASP A 7 -8.34 13.83 16.57
C ASP A 7 -8.75 12.47 15.97
N THR A 8 -7.79 11.69 15.44
CA THR A 8 -8.08 10.37 14.88
C THR A 8 -8.46 9.39 15.98
N ILE A 9 -9.67 8.85 15.91
CA ILE A 9 -10.16 7.83 16.83
C ILE A 9 -9.46 6.49 16.53
N GLN A 10 -8.79 5.93 17.54
CA GLN A 10 -8.13 4.63 17.45
C GLN A 10 -9.03 3.56 18.07
N LEU A 11 -9.52 2.63 17.25
CA LEU A 11 -10.44 1.58 17.67
C LEU A 11 -9.73 0.25 18.00
N GLY A 12 -8.41 0.16 17.76
CA GLY A 12 -7.62 -1.02 18.08
C GLY A 12 -7.71 -2.11 17.01
N ASP A 13 -7.86 -3.37 17.44
CA ASP A 13 -7.85 -4.53 16.55
C ASP A 13 -9.14 -4.59 15.73
N VAL A 14 -8.99 -4.64 14.40
CA VAL A 14 -10.10 -4.66 13.44
C VAL A 14 -11.04 -5.85 13.64
N ARG A 15 -10.55 -6.98 14.19
CA ARG A 15 -11.36 -8.16 14.49
C ARG A 15 -12.43 -7.91 15.56
N ASN A 16 -12.19 -6.93 16.42
CA ASN A 16 -13.10 -6.55 17.50
C ASN A 16 -14.08 -5.42 17.10
N ILE A 17 -13.94 -4.86 15.90
CA ILE A 17 -14.79 -3.76 15.44
C ILE A 17 -16.11 -4.34 14.93
N LYS A 18 -17.20 -3.81 15.48
CA LYS A 18 -18.56 -4.10 15.03
C LYS A 18 -19.12 -2.90 14.27
N ALA A 19 -19.69 -3.13 13.11
CA ALA A 19 -20.25 -2.07 12.26
C ALA A 19 -21.37 -1.29 12.96
N GLU A 20 -22.15 -1.94 13.81
CA GLU A 20 -23.23 -1.32 14.61
C GLU A 20 -22.75 -0.22 15.57
N ASN A 21 -21.46 -0.27 15.98
CA ASN A 21 -20.84 0.71 16.87
C ASN A 21 -20.13 1.83 16.10
N LEU A 22 -20.16 1.81 14.77
CA LEU A 22 -19.54 2.82 13.92
C LEU A 22 -20.57 3.85 13.44
N PRO A 23 -20.15 5.10 13.24
CA PRO A 23 -20.98 6.04 12.51
C PRO A 23 -21.16 5.56 11.07
N LYS A 24 -22.07 6.18 10.32
CA LYS A 24 -22.18 5.94 8.87
C LYS A 24 -20.81 6.17 8.21
N ILE A 25 -20.32 5.17 7.51
CA ILE A 25 -19.04 5.21 6.80
C ILE A 25 -19.28 5.54 5.32
N ASP A 26 -18.71 6.62 4.83
CA ASP A 26 -18.78 6.99 3.41
C ASP A 26 -17.63 6.38 2.61
N LEU A 27 -16.46 6.19 3.23
CA LEU A 27 -15.26 5.64 2.60
C LEU A 27 -14.56 4.65 3.54
N LEU A 28 -14.36 3.42 3.08
CA LEU A 28 -13.55 2.39 3.76
C LEU A 28 -12.22 2.24 3.03
N ILE A 29 -11.12 2.54 3.71
CA ILE A 29 -9.77 2.34 3.19
C ILE A 29 -9.06 1.26 3.99
N GLY A 30 -8.35 0.36 3.31
CA GLY A 30 -7.56 -0.68 3.96
C GLY A 30 -6.33 -1.09 3.18
N GLY A 31 -5.35 -1.64 3.91
CA GLY A 31 -4.18 -2.32 3.38
C GLY A 31 -3.91 -3.53 4.25
N SER A 32 -4.41 -4.70 3.86
CA SER A 32 -4.18 -5.92 4.64
C SER A 32 -2.71 -6.32 4.61
N PRO A 33 -2.17 -6.94 5.68
CA PRO A 33 -0.80 -7.41 5.70
C PRO A 33 -0.49 -8.30 4.49
N CYS A 34 0.63 -7.98 3.83
CA CYS A 34 1.03 -8.63 2.59
C CYS A 34 2.01 -9.81 2.80
N GLN A 35 2.26 -10.21 4.05
CA GLN A 35 3.34 -11.15 4.36
C GLN A 35 3.11 -12.54 3.74
N ASP A 36 1.87 -12.95 3.56
CA ASP A 36 1.53 -14.21 2.93
C ASP A 36 1.45 -14.12 1.39
N PHE A 37 1.34 -12.90 0.83
CA PHE A 37 1.28 -12.66 -0.62
C PHE A 37 2.61 -12.20 -1.21
N SER A 38 3.51 -11.64 -0.40
CA SER A 38 4.72 -10.99 -0.87
C SER A 38 5.68 -11.97 -1.55
N ASN A 39 6.26 -11.54 -2.67
CA ASN A 39 7.34 -12.23 -3.36
C ASN A 39 8.61 -12.40 -2.48
N ALA A 40 8.71 -11.66 -1.39
CA ALA A 40 9.81 -11.78 -0.42
C ALA A 40 9.65 -12.94 0.56
N ASN A 41 8.45 -13.53 0.66
CA ASN A 41 8.20 -14.69 1.54
C ASN A 41 8.36 -16.00 0.75
N LYS A 42 9.28 -16.86 1.18
CA LYS A 42 9.53 -18.17 0.56
C LYS A 42 8.38 -19.16 0.80
N GLU A 43 7.61 -18.99 1.87
CA GLU A 43 6.47 -19.82 2.27
C GLU A 43 5.15 -19.10 1.95
N ARG A 44 4.91 -18.80 0.68
CA ARG A 44 3.69 -18.12 0.25
C ARG A 44 2.45 -18.94 0.56
N LEU A 45 1.72 -18.55 1.58
CA LEU A 45 0.43 -19.17 1.93
C LEU A 45 -0.76 -18.50 1.26
N GLY A 46 -0.53 -17.37 0.58
CA GLY A 46 -1.61 -16.61 -0.08
C GLY A 46 -2.72 -16.24 0.89
N LEU A 47 -3.97 -16.36 0.45
CA LEU A 47 -5.15 -16.13 1.29
C LEU A 47 -5.37 -17.20 2.38
N ALA A 48 -4.67 -18.35 2.34
CA ALA A 48 -4.72 -19.37 3.38
C ALA A 48 -3.86 -19.04 4.60
N GLY A 49 -2.98 -18.03 4.52
CA GLY A 49 -2.10 -17.63 5.62
C GLY A 49 -2.86 -16.93 6.76
N ALA A 50 -2.40 -17.12 7.99
CA ALA A 50 -3.02 -16.53 9.18
C ALA A 50 -3.07 -15.00 9.15
N LYS A 51 -2.12 -14.33 8.48
CA LYS A 51 -2.07 -12.87 8.35
C LYS A 51 -2.97 -12.37 7.23
N SER A 52 -3.25 -13.18 6.24
CA SER A 52 -4.24 -12.91 5.19
C SER A 52 -5.66 -12.90 5.72
N SER A 53 -5.91 -13.49 6.91
CA SER A 53 -7.22 -13.46 7.56
C SER A 53 -7.73 -12.04 7.79
N LEU A 54 -6.82 -11.05 7.96
CA LEU A 54 -7.18 -9.63 8.11
C LEU A 54 -7.76 -9.02 6.82
N PHE A 55 -7.50 -9.61 5.65
CA PHE A 55 -8.21 -9.24 4.43
C PHE A 55 -9.72 -9.53 4.55
N PHE A 56 -10.09 -10.66 5.14
CA PHE A 56 -11.50 -11.01 5.32
C PHE A 56 -12.21 -10.08 6.32
N GLU A 57 -11.47 -9.49 7.26
CA GLU A 57 -12.02 -8.44 8.14
C GLU A 57 -12.36 -7.16 7.36
N PHE A 58 -11.53 -6.81 6.36
CA PHE A 58 -11.89 -5.72 5.45
C PHE A 58 -13.16 -6.04 4.66
N VAL A 59 -13.27 -7.27 4.12
CA VAL A 59 -14.47 -7.71 3.39
C VAL A 59 -15.69 -7.72 4.31
N ARG A 60 -15.56 -8.19 5.55
CA ARG A 60 -16.63 -8.18 6.55
C ARG A 60 -17.13 -6.76 6.78
N LEU A 61 -16.25 -5.82 7.09
CA LEU A 61 -16.62 -4.42 7.31
C LEU A 61 -17.19 -3.77 6.05
N LEU A 62 -16.71 -4.12 4.86
CA LEU A 62 -17.28 -3.64 3.60
C LEU A 62 -18.76 -4.06 3.45
N ILE A 63 -19.08 -5.31 3.81
CA ILE A 63 -20.44 -5.85 3.74
C ILE A 63 -21.33 -5.26 4.82
N GLU A 64 -20.82 -5.14 6.05
CA GLU A 64 -21.60 -4.66 7.20
C GLU A 64 -21.85 -3.15 7.16
N CYS A 65 -20.80 -2.34 6.89
CA CYS A 65 -20.90 -0.87 6.88
C CYS A 65 -21.52 -0.32 5.59
N LYS A 66 -21.43 -1.05 4.47
CA LYS A 66 -21.93 -0.63 3.15
C LYS A 66 -21.50 0.80 2.78
N PRO A 67 -20.21 1.12 2.84
CA PRO A 67 -19.72 2.46 2.52
C PRO A 67 -20.04 2.80 1.07
N LYS A 68 -20.19 4.09 0.76
CA LYS A 68 -20.38 4.56 -0.61
C LYS A 68 -19.17 4.22 -1.49
N TYR A 69 -17.98 4.34 -0.92
CA TYR A 69 -16.71 4.07 -1.59
C TYR A 69 -15.82 3.17 -0.74
N PHE A 70 -14.97 2.42 -1.42
CA PHE A 70 -13.88 1.70 -0.76
C PHE A 70 -12.59 1.78 -1.57
N LEU A 71 -11.47 1.56 -0.88
CA LEU A 71 -10.15 1.42 -1.47
C LEU A 71 -9.36 0.37 -0.68
N LEU A 72 -8.94 -0.70 -1.34
CA LEU A 72 -8.02 -1.70 -0.80
C LEU A 72 -6.67 -1.60 -1.53
N GLU A 73 -5.57 -1.48 -0.79
CA GLU A 73 -4.20 -1.54 -1.32
C GLU A 73 -3.56 -2.88 -0.95
N ASN A 74 -2.81 -3.48 -1.89
CA ASN A 74 -1.94 -4.60 -1.58
C ASN A 74 -0.74 -4.68 -2.54
N VAL A 75 0.21 -5.57 -2.21
CA VAL A 75 1.37 -5.85 -3.06
C VAL A 75 0.99 -6.65 -4.29
N ALA A 76 1.91 -6.71 -5.27
CA ALA A 76 1.80 -7.66 -6.36
C ALA A 76 1.79 -9.10 -5.82
N MET A 77 0.83 -9.89 -6.27
CA MET A 77 0.55 -11.25 -5.81
C MET A 77 0.33 -12.20 -7.00
N THR A 78 0.03 -13.46 -6.71
CA THR A 78 -0.30 -14.44 -7.76
C THR A 78 -1.60 -14.06 -8.49
N ILE A 79 -1.78 -14.56 -9.71
CA ILE A 79 -3.02 -14.35 -10.49
C ILE A 79 -4.22 -14.95 -9.73
N GLN A 80 -4.05 -16.09 -9.08
CA GLN A 80 -5.10 -16.75 -8.33
C GLN A 80 -5.60 -15.89 -7.16
N ASP A 81 -4.68 -15.35 -6.35
CA ASP A 81 -5.01 -14.48 -5.22
C ASP A 81 -5.66 -13.19 -5.70
N ASN A 82 -5.11 -12.59 -6.78
CA ASN A 82 -5.66 -11.38 -7.40
C ASN A 82 -7.11 -11.62 -7.87
N ASN A 83 -7.37 -12.72 -8.58
CA ASN A 83 -8.70 -13.08 -9.07
C ASN A 83 -9.68 -13.34 -7.92
N LEU A 84 -9.22 -13.96 -6.84
CA LEU A 84 -10.07 -14.22 -5.67
C LEU A 84 -10.45 -12.91 -4.96
N ILE A 85 -9.50 -12.01 -4.74
CA ILE A 85 -9.77 -10.66 -4.18
C ILE A 85 -10.74 -9.90 -5.09
N SER A 86 -10.48 -9.89 -6.40
CA SER A 86 -11.33 -9.21 -7.38
C SER A 86 -12.75 -9.75 -7.38
N LYS A 87 -12.92 -11.07 -7.28
CA LYS A 87 -14.24 -11.72 -7.17
C LYS A 87 -14.98 -11.32 -5.90
N LEU A 88 -14.28 -11.28 -4.76
CA LEU A 88 -14.89 -10.92 -3.47
C LEU A 88 -15.27 -9.43 -3.38
N LEU A 89 -14.50 -8.56 -4.02
CA LEU A 89 -14.74 -7.12 -4.03
C LEU A 89 -15.61 -6.65 -5.21
N GLY A 90 -15.83 -7.50 -6.22
CA GLY A 90 -16.63 -7.19 -7.39
C GLY A 90 -16.00 -6.19 -8.35
N VAL A 91 -14.69 -5.91 -8.23
CA VAL A 91 -13.95 -4.96 -9.07
C VAL A 91 -12.58 -5.52 -9.44
N LEU A 92 -12.06 -5.12 -10.62
CA LEU A 92 -10.69 -5.43 -11.01
C LEU A 92 -9.70 -4.45 -10.39
N PRO A 93 -8.46 -4.86 -10.10
CA PRO A 93 -7.47 -3.98 -9.53
C PRO A 93 -6.85 -3.05 -10.58
N VAL A 94 -6.51 -1.86 -10.13
CA VAL A 94 -5.61 -0.95 -10.85
C VAL A 94 -4.19 -1.13 -10.31
N ARG A 95 -3.24 -1.39 -11.18
CA ARG A 95 -1.82 -1.47 -10.82
C ARG A 95 -1.20 -0.10 -10.94
N ILE A 96 -0.58 0.39 -9.87
CA ILE A 96 0.11 1.68 -9.85
C ILE A 96 1.51 1.48 -9.29
N ASN A 97 2.51 2.02 -9.99
CA ASN A 97 3.87 2.07 -9.49
C ASN A 97 4.26 3.52 -9.20
N SER A 98 4.67 3.79 -7.97
CA SER A 98 5.08 5.14 -7.56
C SER A 98 6.31 5.67 -8.32
N ASN A 99 7.06 4.83 -9.03
CA ASN A 99 8.25 5.22 -9.77
C ASN A 99 7.97 6.26 -10.86
N LEU A 100 6.73 6.36 -11.34
CA LEU A 100 6.32 7.38 -12.30
C LEU A 100 6.34 8.80 -11.70
N LEU A 101 6.11 8.91 -10.39
CA LEU A 101 5.94 10.20 -9.69
C LEU A 101 6.98 10.44 -8.60
N SER A 102 7.86 9.48 -8.33
CA SER A 102 8.82 9.57 -7.23
C SER A 102 10.11 8.81 -7.53
N GLY A 103 11.13 9.04 -6.72
CA GLY A 103 12.37 8.25 -6.75
C GLY A 103 12.24 6.84 -6.18
N GLN A 104 11.04 6.41 -5.75
CA GLN A 104 10.80 5.09 -5.16
C GLN A 104 10.11 4.15 -6.17
N ASN A 105 10.61 2.92 -6.26
CA ASN A 105 9.92 1.83 -6.96
C ASN A 105 9.01 1.09 -5.96
N ARG A 106 7.71 1.41 -5.99
CA ARG A 106 6.68 0.80 -5.14
C ARG A 106 5.48 0.42 -6.00
N ASP A 107 5.44 -0.83 -6.41
CA ASP A 107 4.42 -1.42 -7.26
C ASP A 107 3.30 -2.01 -6.41
N ARG A 108 2.05 -1.55 -6.63
CA ARG A 108 0.89 -1.93 -5.84
C ARG A 108 -0.35 -2.15 -6.69
N PHE A 109 -1.23 -3.01 -6.18
CA PHE A 109 -2.58 -3.17 -6.67
C PHE A 109 -3.57 -2.44 -5.76
N TYR A 110 -4.55 -1.80 -6.41
CA TYR A 110 -5.62 -1.05 -5.76
C TYR A 110 -6.96 -1.55 -6.29
N TRP A 111 -7.81 -2.04 -5.41
CA TRP A 111 -9.21 -2.37 -5.71
C TRP A 111 -10.10 -1.28 -5.17
N THR A 112 -10.95 -0.68 -6.00
CA THR A 112 -11.82 0.43 -5.60
C THR A 112 -13.04 0.51 -6.49
N ASN A 113 -14.13 1.01 -5.93
CA ASN A 113 -15.33 1.45 -6.65
C ASN A 113 -15.41 2.97 -6.80
N ILE A 114 -14.36 3.70 -6.41
CA ILE A 114 -14.28 5.15 -6.66
C ILE A 114 -14.21 5.34 -8.19
N PRO A 115 -15.08 6.22 -8.75
CA PRO A 115 -15.09 6.45 -10.20
C PRO A 115 -13.72 6.89 -10.70
N GLY A 116 -13.26 6.26 -11.77
CA GLY A 116 -12.02 6.65 -12.46
C GLY A 116 -12.21 7.83 -13.40
N MET A 117 -11.12 8.22 -14.08
CA MET A 117 -11.11 9.37 -14.99
C MET A 117 -11.70 9.07 -16.38
N GLY A 118 -11.92 7.79 -16.72
CA GLY A 118 -12.45 7.37 -18.01
C GLY A 118 -13.38 6.18 -17.89
N ILE A 119 -14.14 5.92 -18.95
CA ILE A 119 -15.02 4.78 -19.10
C ILE A 119 -14.69 4.10 -20.43
N ASP A 120 -14.50 2.79 -20.40
CA ASP A 120 -14.36 1.96 -21.58
C ASP A 120 -15.39 0.83 -21.58
N LEU A 121 -15.27 -0.12 -22.51
CA LEU A 121 -16.16 -1.28 -22.62
C LEU A 121 -16.12 -2.21 -21.39
N PHE A 122 -15.09 -2.08 -20.54
CA PHE A 122 -14.88 -2.89 -19.33
C PHE A 122 -15.19 -2.14 -18.04
N GLY A 123 -15.63 -0.89 -18.13
CA GLY A 123 -15.98 -0.05 -16.99
C GLY A 123 -15.10 1.18 -16.83
N THR A 124 -15.00 1.67 -15.59
CA THR A 124 -14.20 2.86 -15.25
C THR A 124 -12.73 2.49 -15.13
N TYR A 125 -11.84 3.28 -15.74
CA TYR A 125 -10.41 3.08 -15.62
C TYR A 125 -9.71 4.32 -15.04
N ILE A 126 -8.55 4.10 -14.42
CA ILE A 126 -7.67 5.15 -13.90
C ILE A 126 -6.46 5.24 -14.83
N THR A 127 -6.27 6.40 -15.46
CA THR A 127 -5.10 6.64 -16.31
C THR A 127 -3.83 6.68 -15.46
N GLN A 128 -2.77 6.01 -15.96
CA GLN A 128 -1.46 6.13 -15.34
C GLN A 128 -0.91 7.55 -15.55
N PRO A 129 -0.26 8.15 -14.55
CA PRO A 129 0.41 9.43 -14.73
C PRO A 129 1.59 9.29 -15.68
N SER A 130 1.93 10.37 -16.38
CA SER A 130 3.18 10.42 -17.16
C SER A 130 4.38 10.32 -16.22
N ASP A 131 5.44 9.63 -16.68
CA ASP A 131 6.67 9.51 -15.91
C ASP A 131 7.35 10.88 -15.77
N LYS A 132 7.50 11.34 -14.55
CA LYS A 132 8.22 12.57 -14.21
C LYS A 132 9.74 12.39 -14.16
N ASN A 133 10.22 11.16 -14.41
CA ASN A 133 11.64 10.81 -14.42
C ASN A 133 12.41 11.26 -13.16
N ILE A 134 11.75 11.24 -12.01
CA ILE A 134 12.36 11.61 -10.73
C ILE A 134 13.30 10.49 -10.29
N LYS A 135 14.60 10.77 -10.22
CA LYS A 135 15.63 9.83 -9.77
C LYS A 135 15.94 10.05 -8.29
N MET A 136 16.37 8.99 -7.60
CA MET A 136 16.80 9.12 -6.19
C MET A 136 17.92 10.14 -6.01
N GLN A 137 18.85 10.23 -6.95
CA GLN A 137 19.96 11.19 -6.89
C GLN A 137 19.49 12.66 -6.85
N SER A 138 18.31 12.97 -7.38
CA SER A 138 17.74 14.33 -7.32
C SER A 138 17.07 14.68 -5.98
N ILE A 139 16.85 13.67 -5.12
CA ILE A 139 16.11 13.81 -3.86
C ILE A 139 17.04 13.71 -2.64
N VAL A 140 18.15 12.96 -2.76
CA VAL A 140 19.06 12.69 -1.64
C VAL A 140 20.34 13.48 -1.78
N ASP A 141 20.94 13.84 -0.63
CA ASP A 141 22.29 14.39 -0.58
C ASP A 141 23.32 13.27 -0.63
N GLY A 142 24.38 13.47 -1.40
CA GLY A 142 25.42 12.49 -1.63
C GLY A 142 25.11 11.49 -2.75
N TYR A 143 26.02 10.57 -3.01
CA TYR A 143 25.91 9.59 -4.09
C TYR A 143 24.93 8.46 -3.75
N TYR A 144 24.00 8.18 -4.67
CA TYR A 144 23.09 7.05 -4.60
C TYR A 144 23.25 6.18 -5.87
N PRO A 145 23.61 4.89 -5.75
CA PRO A 145 24.03 4.06 -6.89
C PRO A 145 22.88 3.59 -7.80
N TYR A 146 21.62 3.82 -7.39
CA TYR A 146 20.46 3.36 -8.15
C TYR A 146 19.57 4.52 -8.57
N GLU A 147 18.92 4.40 -9.70
CA GLU A 147 17.98 5.43 -10.18
C GLU A 147 16.72 5.55 -9.30
N LYS A 148 16.24 4.42 -8.80
CA LYS A 148 15.05 4.36 -7.93
C LYS A 148 15.35 3.58 -6.66
N SER A 149 14.82 4.01 -5.54
CA SER A 149 14.88 3.24 -4.29
C SER A 149 13.87 2.10 -4.29
N ARG A 150 14.18 1.05 -3.53
CA ARG A 150 13.19 0.04 -3.14
C ARG A 150 12.39 0.53 -1.93
N ALA A 151 11.21 -0.06 -1.70
CA ALA A 151 10.47 0.18 -0.47
C ALA A 151 11.33 -0.21 0.75
N LEU A 152 11.31 0.65 1.77
CA LEU A 152 11.96 0.33 3.05
C LEU A 152 11.19 -0.81 3.72
N LEU A 153 11.90 -1.86 4.10
CA LEU A 153 11.36 -2.98 4.87
C LEU A 153 11.58 -2.71 6.36
N ALA A 154 10.65 -3.16 7.19
CA ALA A 154 10.80 -3.07 8.66
C ALA A 154 12.07 -3.78 9.16
N SER A 155 12.53 -4.83 8.44
CA SER A 155 13.76 -5.57 8.69
C SER A 155 15.00 -5.00 8.01
N ALA A 156 14.91 -3.85 7.34
CA ALA A 156 16.01 -3.30 6.54
C ALA A 156 17.27 -2.97 7.36
N GLY A 157 17.17 -2.89 8.68
CA GLY A 157 18.35 -2.74 9.56
C GLY A 157 19.31 -3.94 9.55
N TYR A 158 18.88 -5.11 9.05
CA TYR A 158 19.69 -6.34 9.07
C TYR A 158 20.07 -6.88 7.68
N SER A 159 19.50 -6.39 6.61
CA SER A 159 19.62 -6.99 5.26
C SER A 159 20.40 -6.19 4.22
N TRP A 160 21.07 -5.13 4.60
CA TRP A 160 21.90 -4.39 3.65
C TRP A 160 23.26 -5.08 3.57
N SER A 161 23.55 -5.59 2.36
CA SER A 161 24.78 -6.28 2.01
C SER A 161 26.02 -5.66 2.66
N LYS A 162 26.91 -6.51 3.11
CA LYS A 162 28.24 -6.22 3.68
C LYS A 162 28.86 -4.94 3.08
N GLY A 163 28.88 -3.85 3.87
CA GLY A 163 29.54 -2.60 3.50
C GLY A 163 28.78 -1.30 3.76
N MET A 164 27.44 -1.31 3.92
CA MET A 164 26.70 -0.10 4.27
C MET A 164 26.28 -0.13 5.75
N GLN A 165 26.88 0.74 6.54
CA GLN A 165 26.49 0.94 7.94
C GLN A 165 25.08 1.54 8.02
N PRO A 166 24.12 0.95 8.76
CA PRO A 166 22.72 1.42 8.85
C PRO A 166 22.60 2.89 9.27
N VAL A 167 23.46 3.34 10.16
CA VAL A 167 23.48 4.70 10.70
C VAL A 167 23.82 5.76 9.63
N LYS A 168 24.66 5.42 8.66
CA LYS A 168 25.00 6.35 7.56
C LYS A 168 23.86 6.55 6.56
N MET A 169 22.89 5.64 6.53
CA MET A 169 21.74 5.74 5.63
C MET A 169 20.62 6.60 6.20
N PHE A 170 20.36 6.53 7.51
CA PHE A 170 19.35 7.39 8.16
C PHE A 170 19.71 8.88 8.05
N HIS A 171 20.98 9.25 8.16
CA HIS A 171 21.43 10.62 7.96
C HIS A 171 21.41 11.10 6.49
N ARG A 172 21.34 10.18 5.52
CA ARG A 172 21.28 10.52 4.09
C ARG A 172 19.88 10.62 3.49
N PHE A 173 18.85 10.21 4.23
CA PHE A 173 17.44 10.30 3.80
C PHE A 173 16.72 11.56 4.26
N TYR A 174 17.41 12.54 4.80
CA TYR A 174 16.83 13.88 4.94
C TYR A 174 16.66 14.45 3.54
N ALA A 175 15.43 14.41 3.05
CA ALA A 175 15.06 14.96 1.77
C ALA A 175 15.41 16.45 1.73
N LYS A 176 16.05 16.91 0.66
CA LYS A 176 16.10 18.32 0.31
C LYS A 176 14.68 18.87 0.32
N GLY A 177 14.34 19.72 1.27
CA GLY A 177 13.04 20.38 1.32
C GLY A 177 12.22 20.22 2.59
N PHE A 178 12.58 19.34 3.52
CA PHE A 178 12.06 19.40 4.88
C PHE A 178 13.02 20.24 5.72
N GLY A 179 12.86 21.54 5.62
CA GLY A 179 13.51 22.48 6.51
C GLY A 179 13.20 22.10 7.97
N ASN A 180 14.18 22.31 8.83
CA ASN A 180 14.05 22.14 10.28
C ASN A 180 12.73 22.77 10.78
N VAL A 181 11.87 21.95 11.32
CA VAL A 181 10.83 22.35 12.26
C VAL A 181 11.13 21.65 13.57
#